data_1996ed55567f55654403ac41e4b1c51e
#
_entry.id   1996ed55567f55654403ac41e4b1c51e
#
_cell.length_a   1.000
_cell.length_b   1.000
_cell.length_c   1.000
_cell.angle_alpha   90.00
_cell.angle_beta   90.00
_cell.angle_gamma   90.00
#
_symmetry.space_group_name_H-M   'P 1'
#
loop_
_entity.id
_entity.type
_entity.pdbx_description
1 polymer ?
#
loop_
_entity_poly.entity_id
_entity_poly.type
_entity_poly.pdbx_seq_one_letter_code
_entity_poly.pdbx_strand_id
1 'polypeptide(L)'
;LAFFVVNPYFIYLALTGTRAFTLLWDSSRVIQDTINEYPLFSFLFGDVHAHVLGIMTQSFLVLMVTAALVLWRDGTRARVLILLLTALGLSVIPVVNSWDVLIWAPMILVTGFCLIGREYAGPSVLKIQDVIHTLQTMIREWGVQWFQNPGYAAVFYLLIVPALSLALISPLLFGMHTQGIAGIGFVHTPT
;
A
#
# COMPACT_ATOMS: atom_id res chain seq x y z
N LEU A 1 -15.22 13.16 4.17
CA LEU A 1 -14.31 14.32 4.38
C LEU A 1 -13.15 14.30 3.39
N ALA A 2 -12.48 13.15 3.17
CA ALA A 2 -11.33 13.06 2.26
C ALA A 2 -11.61 13.54 0.83
N PHE A 3 -12.83 13.42 0.33
CA PHE A 3 -13.23 13.85 -1.00
C PHE A 3 -13.33 15.39 -1.16
N PHE A 4 -13.46 16.10 -0.05
CA PHE A 4 -13.60 17.55 -0.03
C PHE A 4 -12.32 18.28 0.38
N VAL A 5 -11.20 17.54 0.53
CA VAL A 5 -9.93 18.17 0.84
C VAL A 5 -9.47 18.97 -0.37
N VAL A 6 -9.43 20.27 -0.22
CA VAL A 6 -8.88 21.22 -1.17
C VAL A 6 -7.51 21.69 -0.66
N ASN A 7 -6.62 22.07 -1.57
CA ASN A 7 -5.36 22.65 -1.14
C ASN A 7 -5.54 24.09 -0.62
N PRO A 8 -4.64 24.60 0.22
CA PRO A 8 -4.75 25.97 0.76
C PRO A 8 -4.81 27.06 -0.31
N TYR A 9 -4.21 26.82 -1.47
CA TYR A 9 -4.24 27.78 -2.59
C TYR A 9 -5.63 27.91 -3.21
N PHE A 10 -6.40 26.82 -3.27
CA PHE A 10 -7.81 26.88 -3.65
C PHE A 10 -8.60 27.83 -2.73
N ILE A 11 -8.39 27.72 -1.42
CA ILE A 11 -9.06 28.59 -0.44
C ILE A 11 -8.66 30.04 -0.67
N TYR A 12 -7.36 30.29 -0.88
CA TYR A 12 -6.86 31.64 -1.19
C TYR A 12 -7.52 32.23 -2.43
N LEU A 13 -7.56 31.49 -3.54
CA LEU A 13 -8.18 31.93 -4.78
C LEU A 13 -9.69 32.16 -4.64
N ALA A 14 -10.38 31.32 -3.87
CA ALA A 14 -11.81 31.49 -3.59
C ALA A 14 -12.10 32.78 -2.83
N LEU A 15 -11.27 33.11 -1.83
CA LEU A 15 -11.38 34.31 -1.03
C LEU A 15 -11.05 35.60 -1.81
N THR A 16 -10.21 35.49 -2.83
CA THR A 16 -9.82 36.63 -3.70
C THR A 16 -10.81 36.88 -4.86
N GLY A 17 -11.89 36.10 -4.92
CA GLY A 17 -12.95 36.30 -5.91
C GLY A 17 -12.64 35.79 -7.33
N THR A 18 -11.74 34.83 -7.44
CA THR A 18 -11.38 34.18 -8.70
C THR A 18 -12.58 33.43 -9.29
N ARG A 19 -12.73 33.49 -10.62
CA ARG A 19 -13.82 32.79 -11.32
C ARG A 19 -13.74 31.28 -11.10
N ALA A 20 -14.87 30.60 -10.96
CA ALA A 20 -14.96 29.20 -10.57
C ALA A 20 -14.11 28.26 -11.43
N PHE A 21 -14.10 28.42 -12.74
CA PHE A 21 -13.27 27.57 -13.62
C PHE A 21 -11.77 27.81 -13.42
N THR A 22 -11.36 29.09 -13.41
CA THR A 22 -9.96 29.50 -13.18
C THR A 22 -9.49 29.05 -11.79
N LEU A 23 -10.36 29.17 -10.78
CA LEU A 23 -10.10 28.73 -9.42
C LEU A 23 -9.77 27.24 -9.37
N LEU A 24 -10.56 26.39 -10.01
CA LEU A 24 -10.30 24.94 -10.05
C LEU A 24 -9.03 24.62 -10.82
N TRP A 25 -8.83 25.26 -11.98
CA TRP A 25 -7.68 25.01 -12.84
C TRP A 25 -6.38 25.45 -12.20
N ASP A 26 -6.29 26.70 -11.74
CA ASP A 26 -5.08 27.27 -11.16
C ASP A 26 -4.70 26.57 -9.84
N SER A 27 -5.71 26.17 -9.05
CA SER A 27 -5.44 25.42 -7.81
C SER A 27 -4.87 24.01 -8.04
N SER A 28 -4.99 23.48 -9.25
CA SER A 28 -4.35 22.21 -9.65
C SER A 28 -3.00 22.41 -10.34
N ARG A 29 -2.47 23.63 -10.36
CA ARG A 29 -1.19 24.02 -11.03
C ARG A 29 -0.36 24.93 -10.13
N VAL A 30 -0.34 24.65 -8.82
CA VAL A 30 0.33 25.49 -7.81
C VAL A 30 1.85 25.53 -7.99
N ILE A 31 2.42 24.42 -8.45
CA ILE A 31 3.85 24.32 -8.73
C ILE A 31 4.02 24.43 -10.26
N GLN A 32 4.87 25.36 -10.70
CA GLN A 32 5.13 25.57 -12.11
C GLN A 32 5.56 24.27 -12.82
N ASP A 33 5.06 24.05 -14.02
CA ASP A 33 5.32 22.89 -14.87
C ASP A 33 4.94 21.53 -14.25
N THR A 34 4.11 21.52 -13.20
CA THR A 34 3.60 20.29 -12.58
C THR A 34 2.07 20.29 -12.49
N ILE A 35 1.51 19.08 -12.44
CA ILE A 35 0.08 18.86 -12.21
C ILE A 35 -0.08 18.45 -10.73
N ASN A 36 -0.71 19.32 -9.94
CA ASN A 36 -0.94 19.10 -8.51
C ASN A 36 -2.44 18.88 -8.25
N GLU A 37 -3.01 17.87 -8.90
CA GLU A 37 -4.42 17.57 -8.76
C GLU A 37 -4.73 17.02 -7.36
N TYR A 38 -5.92 17.37 -6.89
CA TYR A 38 -6.45 16.95 -5.61
C TYR A 38 -7.81 16.25 -5.82
N PRO A 39 -8.26 15.39 -4.90
CA PRO A 39 -9.43 14.52 -5.13
C PRO A 39 -10.68 15.27 -5.58
N LEU A 40 -11.00 16.42 -4.98
CA LEU A 40 -12.17 17.22 -5.37
C LEU A 40 -12.10 17.67 -6.83
N PHE A 41 -10.93 18.09 -7.32
CA PHE A 41 -10.72 18.48 -8.72
C PHE A 41 -11.09 17.33 -9.65
N SER A 42 -10.49 16.15 -9.44
CA SER A 42 -10.73 14.98 -10.28
C SER A 42 -12.20 14.53 -10.26
N PHE A 43 -12.86 14.59 -9.10
CA PHE A 43 -14.29 14.25 -9.00
C PHE A 43 -15.19 15.26 -9.72
N LEU A 44 -14.91 16.55 -9.64
CA LEU A 44 -15.71 17.58 -10.31
C LEU A 44 -15.58 17.52 -11.84
N PHE A 45 -14.40 17.19 -12.34
CA PHE A 45 -14.15 17.03 -13.77
C PHE A 45 -14.48 15.64 -14.30
N GLY A 46 -14.85 14.68 -13.45
CA GLY A 46 -15.08 13.29 -13.84
C GLY A 46 -13.82 12.60 -14.38
N ASP A 47 -12.66 13.11 -14.02
CA ASP A 47 -11.38 12.61 -14.49
C ASP A 47 -10.84 11.53 -13.56
N VAL A 48 -10.74 10.31 -14.10
CA VAL A 48 -10.37 9.12 -13.32
C VAL A 48 -8.84 8.99 -13.26
N HIS A 49 -8.22 9.85 -12.49
CA HIS A 49 -6.78 9.82 -12.28
C HIS A 49 -6.34 8.68 -11.33
N ALA A 50 -5.08 8.32 -11.44
CA ALA A 50 -4.46 7.23 -10.67
C ALA A 50 -4.71 7.36 -9.15
N HIS A 51 -4.61 8.56 -8.59
CA HIS A 51 -4.85 8.78 -7.16
C HIS A 51 -6.33 8.60 -6.76
N VAL A 52 -7.29 8.87 -7.65
CA VAL A 52 -8.72 8.61 -7.38
C VAL A 52 -9.00 7.11 -7.35
N LEU A 53 -8.48 6.37 -8.32
CA LEU A 53 -8.54 4.91 -8.32
C LEU A 53 -7.81 4.32 -7.10
N GLY A 54 -6.71 4.94 -6.70
CA GLY A 54 -5.91 4.56 -5.54
C GLY A 54 -6.69 4.63 -4.23
N ILE A 55 -7.66 5.56 -4.06
CA ILE A 55 -8.42 5.71 -2.82
C ILE A 55 -9.10 4.41 -2.40
N MET A 56 -9.73 3.70 -3.34
CA MET A 56 -10.40 2.42 -3.04
C MET A 56 -9.41 1.36 -2.58
N THR A 57 -8.31 1.20 -3.30
CA THR A 57 -7.28 0.20 -2.98
C THR A 57 -6.56 0.52 -1.68
N GLN A 58 -6.25 1.79 -1.43
CA GLN A 58 -5.64 2.25 -0.19
C GLN A 58 -6.58 2.04 1.00
N SER A 59 -7.87 2.38 0.87
CA SER A 59 -8.87 2.14 1.90
C SER A 59 -9.02 0.65 2.22
N PHE A 60 -8.98 -0.19 1.19
CA PHE A 60 -8.98 -1.64 1.36
C PHE A 60 -7.74 -2.13 2.11
N LEU A 61 -6.55 -1.63 1.79
CA LEU A 61 -5.32 -1.99 2.50
C LEU A 61 -5.31 -1.50 3.96
N VAL A 62 -5.85 -0.30 4.24
CA VAL A 62 -6.06 0.17 5.62
C VAL A 62 -6.94 -0.81 6.39
N LEU A 63 -8.04 -1.25 5.76
CA LEU A 63 -8.93 -2.26 6.35
C LEU A 63 -8.19 -3.56 6.62
N MET A 64 -7.37 -4.05 5.69
CA MET A 64 -6.62 -5.30 5.85
C MET A 64 -5.53 -5.20 6.94
N VAL A 65 -4.81 -4.08 7.00
CA VAL A 65 -3.85 -3.82 8.10
C VAL A 65 -4.57 -3.79 9.45
N THR A 66 -5.71 -3.09 9.52
CA THR A 66 -6.52 -3.04 10.74
C THR A 66 -7.03 -4.43 11.11
N ALA A 67 -7.56 -5.19 10.15
CA ALA A 67 -8.00 -6.56 10.36
C ALA A 67 -6.84 -7.46 10.85
N ALA A 68 -5.64 -7.31 10.28
CA ALA A 68 -4.45 -8.03 10.74
C ALA A 68 -4.13 -7.72 12.21
N LEU A 69 -4.18 -6.45 12.60
CA LEU A 69 -3.86 -6.05 13.97
C LEU A 69 -4.95 -6.45 14.99
N VAL A 70 -6.22 -6.52 14.57
CA VAL A 70 -7.36 -6.77 15.47
C VAL A 70 -7.75 -8.26 15.48
N LEU A 71 -7.91 -8.88 14.31
CA LEU A 71 -8.52 -10.20 14.16
C LEU A 71 -7.48 -11.34 14.02
N TRP A 72 -6.19 -11.04 14.17
CA TRP A 72 -5.13 -12.04 13.95
C TRP A 72 -5.28 -13.29 14.81
N ARG A 73 -5.82 -13.15 16.02
CA ARG A 73 -6.03 -14.25 16.97
C ARG A 73 -7.35 -14.99 16.83
N ASP A 74 -8.26 -14.51 15.97
CA ASP A 74 -9.62 -15.07 15.84
C ASP A 74 -9.67 -16.41 15.09
N GLY A 75 -8.53 -16.93 14.67
CA GLY A 75 -8.39 -18.27 14.14
C GLY A 75 -7.73 -18.35 12.77
N THR A 76 -7.51 -19.57 12.33
CA THR A 76 -6.78 -19.87 11.08
C THR A 76 -7.43 -19.28 9.85
N ARG A 77 -8.77 -19.32 9.77
CA ARG A 77 -9.51 -18.79 8.61
C ARG A 77 -9.31 -17.28 8.47
N ALA A 78 -9.39 -16.55 9.59
CA ALA A 78 -9.16 -15.10 9.59
C ALA A 78 -7.75 -14.77 9.10
N ARG A 79 -6.73 -15.43 9.61
CA ARG A 79 -5.32 -15.23 9.20
C ARG A 79 -5.10 -15.48 7.72
N VAL A 80 -5.61 -16.60 7.19
CA VAL A 80 -5.48 -16.94 5.77
C VAL A 80 -6.19 -15.90 4.89
N LEU A 81 -7.40 -15.50 5.23
CA LEU A 81 -8.14 -14.48 4.48
C LEU A 81 -7.42 -13.13 4.51
N ILE A 82 -6.94 -12.68 5.68
CA ILE A 82 -6.19 -11.45 5.82
C ILE A 82 -4.92 -11.48 4.95
N LEU A 83 -4.17 -12.58 4.98
CA LEU A 83 -2.96 -12.74 4.18
C LEU A 83 -3.27 -12.66 2.68
N LEU A 84 -4.22 -13.45 2.19
CA LEU A 84 -4.58 -13.49 0.77
C LEU A 84 -5.13 -12.14 0.28
N LEU A 85 -6.02 -11.53 1.05
CA LEU A 85 -6.63 -10.25 0.68
C LEU A 85 -5.62 -9.10 0.75
N THR A 86 -4.70 -9.12 1.71
CA THR A 86 -3.61 -8.13 1.77
C THR A 86 -2.69 -8.27 0.56
N ALA A 87 -2.31 -9.50 0.19
CA ALA A 87 -1.47 -9.75 -0.98
C ALA A 87 -2.16 -9.29 -2.27
N LEU A 88 -3.46 -9.57 -2.42
CA LEU A 88 -4.25 -9.10 -3.55
C LEU A 88 -4.30 -7.56 -3.60
N GLY A 89 -4.61 -6.90 -2.50
CA GLY A 89 -4.64 -5.44 -2.44
C GLY A 89 -3.28 -4.81 -2.77
N LEU A 90 -2.21 -5.37 -2.20
CA LEU A 90 -0.85 -4.88 -2.47
C LEU A 90 -0.44 -5.08 -3.94
N SER A 91 -0.88 -6.15 -4.61
CA SER A 91 -0.59 -6.40 -6.03
C SER A 91 -1.26 -5.40 -6.97
N VAL A 92 -2.36 -4.79 -6.56
CA VAL A 92 -3.10 -3.79 -7.35
C VAL A 92 -2.45 -2.40 -7.26
N ILE A 93 -1.78 -2.09 -6.15
CA ILE A 93 -1.18 -0.76 -5.92
C ILE A 93 -0.28 -0.29 -7.07
N PRO A 94 0.74 -1.06 -7.52
CA PRO A 94 1.64 -0.58 -8.58
C PRO A 94 0.96 -0.42 -9.94
N VAL A 95 -0.20 -1.09 -10.15
CA VAL A 95 -1.01 -0.97 -11.37
C VAL A 95 -1.78 0.35 -11.38
N VAL A 96 -2.30 0.75 -10.23
CA VAL A 96 -3.13 1.95 -10.09
C VAL A 96 -2.25 3.19 -9.93
N ASN A 97 -1.29 3.14 -9.03
CA ASN A 97 -0.31 4.21 -8.80
C ASN A 97 0.99 3.63 -8.25
N SER A 98 2.02 3.57 -9.08
CA SER A 98 3.30 2.97 -8.70
C SER A 98 4.00 3.67 -7.53
N TRP A 99 3.76 4.97 -7.31
CA TRP A 99 4.33 5.72 -6.20
C TRP A 99 3.78 5.29 -4.84
N ASP A 100 2.56 4.80 -4.78
CA ASP A 100 1.93 4.34 -3.54
C ASP A 100 2.61 3.08 -2.97
N VAL A 101 3.39 2.37 -3.79
CA VAL A 101 4.22 1.23 -3.33
C VAL A 101 5.22 1.66 -2.27
N LEU A 102 5.77 2.88 -2.39
CA LEU A 102 6.73 3.43 -1.43
C LEU A 102 6.13 3.64 -0.03
N ILE A 103 4.81 3.74 0.06
CA ILE A 103 4.08 3.87 1.32
C ILE A 103 3.62 2.49 1.81
N TRP A 104 2.99 1.73 0.93
CA TRP A 104 2.31 0.49 1.33
C TRP A 104 3.25 -0.70 1.56
N ALA A 105 4.34 -0.82 0.80
CA ALA A 105 5.30 -1.90 1.04
C ALA A 105 5.94 -1.78 2.45
N PRO A 106 6.47 -0.62 2.89
CA PRO A 106 6.92 -0.46 4.27
C PRO A 106 5.82 -0.67 5.31
N MET A 107 4.59 -0.21 5.06
CA MET A 107 3.47 -0.39 5.99
C MET A 107 3.14 -1.87 6.22
N ILE A 108 3.16 -2.69 5.17
CA ILE A 108 2.94 -4.14 5.27
C ILE A 108 4.09 -4.81 6.04
N LEU A 109 5.34 -4.39 5.79
CA LEU A 109 6.48 -4.89 6.56
C LEU A 109 6.37 -4.53 8.05
N VAL A 110 6.07 -3.28 8.37
CA VAL A 110 5.84 -2.83 9.76
C VAL A 110 4.72 -3.63 10.41
N THR A 111 3.60 -3.85 9.70
CA THR A 111 2.49 -4.67 10.20
C THR A 111 2.96 -6.07 10.52
N GLY A 112 3.72 -6.71 9.63
CA GLY A 112 4.29 -8.04 9.85
C GLY A 112 5.19 -8.09 11.08
N PHE A 113 6.08 -7.11 11.24
CA PHE A 113 6.93 -7.01 12.44
C PHE A 113 6.12 -6.77 13.72
N CYS A 114 5.07 -5.95 13.67
CA CYS A 114 4.17 -5.76 14.80
C CYS A 114 3.46 -7.06 15.19
N LEU A 115 2.99 -7.84 14.22
CA LEU A 115 2.37 -9.14 14.47
C LEU A 115 3.37 -10.12 15.11
N ILE A 116 4.59 -10.22 14.57
CA ILE A 116 5.67 -11.04 15.14
C ILE A 116 5.97 -10.57 16.57
N GLY A 117 6.19 -9.28 16.77
CA GLY A 117 6.46 -8.71 18.09
C GLY A 117 5.37 -9.06 19.10
N ARG A 118 4.10 -8.95 18.70
CA ARG A 118 2.95 -9.27 19.56
C ARG A 118 2.85 -10.74 19.94
N GLU A 119 3.27 -11.65 19.06
CA GLU A 119 3.18 -13.09 19.32
C GLU A 119 4.41 -13.64 20.06
N TYR A 120 5.59 -13.05 19.86
CA TYR A 120 6.85 -13.50 20.46
C TYR A 120 7.38 -12.58 21.58
N ALA A 121 6.86 -11.34 21.70
CA ALA A 121 7.21 -10.46 22.81
C ALA A 121 6.44 -10.88 24.08
N GLY A 122 6.85 -12.01 24.66
CA GLY A 122 6.76 -12.18 26.09
C GLY A 122 7.72 -11.18 26.77
N PRO A 123 7.89 -11.17 28.11
CA PRO A 123 8.76 -10.22 28.82
C PRO A 123 10.25 -10.31 28.43
N SER A 124 10.62 -11.12 27.48
CA SER A 124 11.96 -11.23 26.89
C SER A 124 11.99 -10.64 25.50
N VAL A 125 12.90 -9.69 25.29
CA VAL A 125 13.23 -9.05 24.02
C VAL A 125 13.30 -10.11 22.89
N LEU A 126 12.61 -9.83 21.76
CA LEU A 126 12.62 -10.66 20.57
C LEU A 126 14.10 -10.93 20.15
N LYS A 127 14.58 -12.11 20.41
CA LYS A 127 15.94 -12.48 19.98
C LYS A 127 15.87 -12.96 18.54
N ILE A 128 16.79 -12.49 17.70
CA ILE A 128 16.94 -12.96 16.31
C ILE A 128 17.00 -14.50 16.26
N GLN A 129 17.55 -15.12 17.29
CA GLN A 129 17.60 -16.57 17.46
C GLN A 129 16.21 -17.22 17.51
N ASP A 130 15.21 -16.58 18.12
CA ASP A 130 13.84 -17.10 18.21
C ASP A 130 13.17 -17.09 16.83
N VAL A 131 13.43 -16.06 16.02
CA VAL A 131 12.95 -15.97 14.62
C VAL A 131 13.62 -17.06 13.76
N ILE A 132 14.94 -17.24 13.90
CA ILE A 132 15.69 -18.28 13.17
C ILE A 132 15.20 -19.68 13.55
N HIS A 133 15.02 -19.95 14.84
CA HIS A 133 14.50 -21.23 15.33
C HIS A 133 13.09 -21.48 14.80
N THR A 134 12.25 -20.45 14.77
CA THR A 134 10.90 -20.50 14.19
C THR A 134 10.95 -20.87 12.72
N LEU A 135 11.80 -20.20 11.92
CA LEU A 135 11.97 -20.50 10.50
C LEU A 135 12.46 -21.95 10.28
N GLN A 136 13.42 -22.40 11.08
CA GLN A 136 13.93 -23.79 10.99
C GLN A 136 12.84 -24.82 11.33
N THR A 137 12.02 -24.55 12.34
CA THR A 137 10.91 -25.43 12.75
C THR A 137 9.82 -25.43 11.67
N MET A 138 9.53 -24.28 11.07
CA MET A 138 8.61 -24.15 9.95
C MET A 138 9.05 -24.97 8.73
N ILE A 139 10.34 -24.94 8.39
CA ILE A 139 10.89 -25.73 7.27
C ILE A 139 10.77 -27.24 7.56
N ARG A 140 10.93 -27.64 8.82
CA ARG A 140 10.88 -29.05 9.22
C ARG A 140 9.48 -29.62 9.33
N GLU A 141 8.50 -28.77 9.72
CA GLU A 141 7.10 -29.18 9.96
C GLU A 141 6.17 -28.65 8.85
N TRP A 142 6.42 -29.08 7.60
CA TRP A 142 5.64 -28.61 6.44
C TRP A 142 4.14 -28.98 6.55
N GLY A 143 3.24 -27.96 6.57
CA GLY A 143 1.80 -28.22 6.50
C GLY A 143 0.88 -27.08 6.98
N VAL A 144 -0.43 -27.34 6.93
CA VAL A 144 -1.52 -26.40 7.32
C VAL A 144 -1.43 -25.97 8.80
N GLN A 145 -0.69 -26.69 9.61
CA GLN A 145 -0.44 -26.40 11.04
C GLN A 145 0.21 -25.01 11.25
N TRP A 146 0.91 -24.49 10.26
CA TRP A 146 1.56 -23.17 10.34
C TRP A 146 0.59 -22.02 10.55
N PHE A 147 -0.58 -22.09 9.87
CA PHE A 147 -1.60 -21.07 10.04
C PHE A 147 -2.41 -21.25 11.34
N GLN A 148 -2.29 -22.40 12.02
CA GLN A 148 -2.90 -22.62 13.33
C GLN A 148 -2.17 -21.86 14.43
N ASN A 149 -0.84 -21.78 14.35
CA ASN A 149 -0.03 -20.99 15.27
C ASN A 149 0.02 -19.51 14.80
N PRO A 150 -0.47 -18.56 15.60
CA PRO A 150 -0.49 -17.15 15.20
C PRO A 150 0.91 -16.55 15.01
N GLY A 151 1.93 -17.04 15.73
CA GLY A 151 3.30 -16.59 15.56
C GLY A 151 3.91 -17.04 14.22
N TYR A 152 3.73 -18.29 13.85
CA TYR A 152 4.17 -18.78 12.54
C TYR A 152 3.42 -18.07 11.41
N ALA A 153 2.11 -17.89 11.56
CA ALA A 153 1.33 -17.15 10.59
C ALA A 153 1.79 -15.69 10.44
N ALA A 154 2.30 -15.05 11.50
CA ALA A 154 2.86 -13.69 11.43
C ALA A 154 4.17 -13.65 10.62
N VAL A 155 5.03 -14.64 10.76
CA VAL A 155 6.23 -14.78 9.90
C VAL A 155 5.82 -15.03 8.45
N PHE A 156 4.79 -15.86 8.23
CA PHE A 156 4.23 -16.05 6.88
C PHE A 156 3.68 -14.78 6.28
N TYR A 157 2.96 -13.99 7.07
CA TYR A 157 2.46 -12.70 6.59
C TYR A 157 3.59 -11.83 6.05
N LEU A 158 4.69 -11.73 6.80
CA LEU A 158 5.85 -10.93 6.40
C LEU A 158 6.52 -11.42 5.11
N LEU A 159 6.57 -12.73 4.88
CA LEU A 159 7.26 -13.33 3.74
C LEU A 159 6.33 -13.53 2.54
N ILE A 160 5.14 -14.07 2.78
CA ILE A 160 4.24 -14.51 1.71
C ILE A 160 3.45 -13.36 1.11
N VAL A 161 3.06 -12.35 1.90
CA VAL A 161 2.30 -11.21 1.34
C VAL A 161 3.09 -10.51 0.22
N PRO A 162 4.35 -10.09 0.41
CA PRO A 162 5.13 -9.50 -0.68
C PRO A 162 5.37 -10.46 -1.85
N ALA A 163 5.74 -11.73 -1.54
CA ALA A 163 6.03 -12.72 -2.57
C ALA A 163 4.80 -13.03 -3.44
N LEU A 164 3.63 -13.24 -2.80
CA LEU A 164 2.39 -13.49 -3.50
C LEU A 164 1.92 -12.25 -4.29
N SER A 165 2.10 -11.05 -3.74
CA SER A 165 1.80 -9.80 -4.46
C SER A 165 2.62 -9.67 -5.73
N LEU A 166 3.93 -9.95 -5.66
CA LEU A 166 4.79 -9.96 -6.84
C LEU A 166 4.40 -11.05 -7.84
N ALA A 167 4.03 -12.23 -7.39
CA ALA A 167 3.55 -13.30 -8.25
C ALA A 167 2.24 -12.91 -8.96
N LEU A 168 1.30 -12.27 -8.26
CA LEU A 168 0.03 -11.84 -8.83
C LEU A 168 0.19 -10.74 -9.88
N ILE A 169 1.11 -9.80 -9.68
CA ILE A 169 1.37 -8.72 -10.65
C ILE A 169 2.31 -9.13 -11.78
N SER A 170 3.06 -10.22 -11.64
CA SER A 170 4.10 -10.61 -12.59
C SER A 170 3.60 -10.75 -14.04
N PRO A 171 2.40 -11.29 -14.36
CA PRO A 171 1.93 -11.35 -15.73
C PRO A 171 1.77 -9.97 -16.36
N LEU A 172 1.36 -8.98 -15.58
CA LEU A 172 1.27 -7.59 -16.05
C LEU A 172 2.66 -7.01 -16.29
N LEU A 173 3.60 -7.18 -15.34
CA LEU A 173 4.96 -6.64 -15.47
C LEU A 173 5.70 -7.19 -16.69
N PHE A 174 5.52 -8.48 -16.99
CA PHE A 174 6.12 -9.11 -18.17
C PHE A 174 5.37 -8.78 -19.48
N GLY A 175 4.06 -8.49 -19.41
CA GLY A 175 3.24 -8.12 -20.56
C GLY A 175 3.26 -6.64 -20.93
N MET A 176 3.72 -5.77 -20.03
CA MET A 176 3.79 -4.33 -20.29
C MET A 176 4.99 -4.00 -21.18
N HIS A 177 4.74 -3.83 -22.47
CA HIS A 177 5.67 -3.11 -23.35
C HIS A 177 5.49 -1.61 -23.05
N THR A 178 6.32 -1.06 -22.19
CA THR A 178 6.33 0.38 -21.90
C THR A 178 6.82 1.13 -23.13
N GLN A 179 5.92 1.82 -23.84
CA GLN A 179 6.31 2.69 -24.93
C GLN A 179 7.23 3.79 -24.39
N GLY A 180 8.54 3.61 -24.56
CA GLY A 180 9.53 4.66 -24.37
C GLY A 180 9.93 5.03 -22.93
N ILE A 181 9.39 4.38 -21.90
CA ILE A 181 9.85 4.60 -20.53
C ILE A 181 10.91 3.55 -20.18
N ALA A 182 12.15 3.89 -20.44
CA ALA A 182 13.31 3.07 -20.04
C ALA A 182 13.61 3.31 -18.56
N GLY A 183 12.88 2.64 -17.65
CA GLY A 183 13.23 2.54 -16.24
C GLY A 183 13.35 3.88 -15.48
N ILE A 184 13.93 3.81 -14.30
CA ILE A 184 14.32 4.99 -13.51
C ILE A 184 15.63 5.51 -14.07
N GLY A 185 15.58 6.62 -14.79
CA GLY A 185 16.76 7.32 -15.32
C GLY A 185 16.97 8.68 -14.64
N PHE A 186 18.22 9.13 -14.55
CA PHE A 186 18.49 10.52 -14.19
C PHE A 186 18.06 11.43 -15.34
N VAL A 187 17.19 12.39 -15.05
CA VAL A 187 16.82 13.42 -16.04
C VAL A 187 18.01 14.33 -16.20
N HIS A 188 18.68 14.24 -17.35
CA HIS A 188 19.64 15.27 -17.74
C HIS A 188 18.85 16.47 -18.27
N THR A 189 18.83 17.56 -17.51
CA THR A 189 18.37 18.85 -18.03
C THR A 189 19.27 19.23 -19.20
N PRO A 190 18.72 19.48 -20.39
CA PRO A 190 19.52 20.05 -21.48
C PRO A 190 20.00 21.43 -21.05
N THR A 191 21.31 21.65 -21.14
CA THR A 191 21.97 22.94 -20.93
C THR A 191 21.65 23.92 -22.06
#